data_13635c5483613e9c2adf60ca771be951
#
_entry.id   13635c5483613e9c2adf60ca771be951
#
_cell.length_a   1.000
_cell.length_b   1.000
_cell.length_c   1.000
_cell.angle_alpha   90.00
_cell.angle_beta   90.00
_cell.angle_gamma   90.00
#
_symmetry.space_group_name_H-M   'P 1'
#
loop_
_entity.id
_entity.type
_entity.pdbx_description
1 polymer ?
#
loop_
_entity_poly.entity_id
_entity_poly.type
_entity_poly.pdbx_seq_one_letter_code
_entity_poly.pdbx_strand_id
1 'polypeptide(L)'
;MKKVISKINIEYTYNENWKGNKYHYKNTTMEQQYFNGGDFAELIRKAQLNLTPEVDRTKAFNEGCDIEEYKESVKSARADFTGVYLGDDYETIWNNYFQQDKAERYSYITWDNENVISYVMTTEEFKEFARAFTSLEKCTKRIRFRTETKKMLKWLNARAK
;
A
#
# COMPACT_ATOMS: atom_id res chain seq x y z
N MET A 1 -5.07 -6.35 14.64
CA MET A 1 -4.30 -5.32 13.92
C MET A 1 -3.11 -4.89 14.74
N LYS A 2 -1.96 -4.86 14.15
CA LYS A 2 -0.70 -4.53 14.83
C LYS A 2 -0.13 -3.23 14.27
N LYS A 3 0.26 -2.30 15.14
CA LYS A 3 0.98 -1.08 14.78
C LYS A 3 2.48 -1.28 15.00
N VAL A 4 3.28 -1.04 13.97
CA VAL A 4 4.74 -1.12 14.03
C VAL A 4 5.32 0.26 13.68
N ILE A 5 6.14 0.79 14.57
CA ILE A 5 6.82 2.07 14.37
C ILE A 5 8.31 1.80 14.37
N SER A 6 9.01 2.31 13.38
CA SER A 6 10.47 2.28 13.32
C SER A 6 11.01 3.51 12.64
N LYS A 7 12.30 3.77 12.83
CA LYS A 7 12.96 4.82 12.06
C LYS A 7 13.12 4.38 10.60
N ILE A 8 13.07 5.34 9.68
CA ILE A 8 13.43 5.07 8.29
C ILE A 8 14.94 4.86 8.26
N ASN A 9 15.37 3.69 7.77
CA ASN A 9 16.77 3.26 7.74
C ASN A 9 17.37 3.23 6.33
N ILE A 10 16.78 4.01 5.42
CA ILE A 10 17.31 4.26 4.09
C ILE A 10 17.46 5.76 3.87
N GLU A 11 18.47 6.15 3.08
CA GLU A 11 18.64 7.54 2.68
C GLU A 11 17.88 7.79 1.37
N TYR A 12 17.03 8.81 1.37
CA TYR A 12 16.25 9.18 0.18
C TYR A 12 16.11 10.70 0.08
N THR A 13 15.78 11.17 -1.11
CA THR A 13 15.45 12.57 -1.38
C THR A 13 14.01 12.66 -1.89
N TYR A 14 13.26 13.63 -1.39
CA TYR A 14 11.91 13.96 -1.86
C TYR A 14 11.93 15.30 -2.57
N ASN A 15 11.27 15.40 -3.73
CA ASN A 15 11.12 16.65 -4.45
C ASN A 15 9.68 16.82 -4.94
N GLU A 16 8.97 17.80 -4.39
CA GLU A 16 7.58 18.11 -4.75
C GLU A 16 7.39 18.51 -6.22
N ASN A 17 8.43 19.09 -6.83
CA ASN A 17 8.39 19.57 -8.20
C ASN A 17 8.55 18.43 -9.24
N TRP A 18 8.96 17.25 -8.83
CA TRP A 18 9.03 16.10 -9.71
C TRP A 18 7.61 15.55 -9.93
N LYS A 19 7.24 15.39 -11.18
CA LYS A 19 5.94 14.83 -11.54
C LYS A 19 5.95 13.30 -11.39
N GLY A 20 4.97 12.76 -10.66
CA GLY A 20 4.82 11.33 -10.47
C GLY A 20 5.81 10.75 -9.46
N ASN A 21 7.03 10.46 -9.88
CA ASN A 21 8.04 9.78 -9.06
C ASN A 21 8.86 10.80 -8.25
N LYS A 22 8.35 11.19 -7.09
CA LYS A 22 8.91 12.26 -6.25
C LYS A 22 9.99 11.81 -5.27
N TYR A 23 10.18 10.51 -5.11
CA TYR A 23 11.14 9.92 -4.18
C TYR A 23 12.32 9.35 -4.93
N HIS A 24 13.53 9.68 -4.49
CA HIS A 24 14.76 9.18 -5.07
C HIS A 24 15.56 8.39 -4.04
N TYR A 25 15.92 7.15 -4.37
CA TYR A 25 16.75 6.27 -3.57
C TYR A 25 17.85 5.64 -4.43
N LYS A 26 19.12 5.97 -4.13
CA LYS A 26 20.27 5.58 -4.94
C LYS A 26 20.78 4.16 -4.71
N ASN A 27 20.59 3.62 -3.52
CA ASN A 27 21.18 2.34 -3.10
C ASN A 27 20.28 1.14 -3.42
N THR A 28 19.55 1.20 -4.51
CA THR A 28 18.74 0.09 -5.00
C THR A 28 19.44 -0.62 -6.14
N THR A 29 19.21 -1.92 -6.28
CA THR A 29 19.68 -2.71 -7.44
C THR A 29 18.84 -2.47 -8.69
N MET A 30 17.71 -1.74 -8.57
CA MET A 30 16.86 -1.40 -9.71
C MET A 30 17.52 -0.35 -10.60
N GLU A 31 17.38 -0.49 -11.92
CA GLU A 31 17.81 0.53 -12.88
C GLU A 31 17.14 1.87 -12.63
N GLN A 32 15.85 1.84 -12.29
CA GLN A 32 15.09 3.03 -11.96
C GLN A 32 15.18 3.31 -10.47
N GLN A 33 15.68 4.48 -10.12
CA GLN A 33 15.90 4.92 -8.73
C GLN A 33 14.87 5.94 -8.25
N TYR A 34 13.85 6.24 -9.06
CA TYR A 34 12.78 7.19 -8.76
C TYR A 34 11.46 6.47 -8.53
N PHE A 35 10.77 6.82 -7.46
CA PHE A 35 9.57 6.10 -7.01
C PHE A 35 8.41 7.06 -6.78
N ASN A 36 7.20 6.62 -7.14
CA ASN A 36 5.96 7.24 -6.66
C ASN A 36 5.72 6.89 -5.19
N GLY A 37 4.67 7.48 -4.58
CA GLY A 37 4.37 7.25 -3.16
C GLY A 37 4.02 5.80 -2.84
N GLY A 38 3.32 5.10 -3.74
CA GLY A 38 2.96 3.69 -3.56
C GLY A 38 4.17 2.77 -3.58
N ASP A 39 5.03 2.92 -4.58
CA ASP A 39 6.27 2.16 -4.69
C ASP A 39 7.24 2.48 -3.54
N PHE A 40 7.30 3.75 -3.14
CA PHE A 40 8.13 4.15 -2.00
C PHE A 40 7.64 3.54 -0.68
N ALA A 41 6.32 3.46 -0.48
CA ALA A 41 5.75 2.77 0.68
C ALA A 41 6.17 1.30 0.75
N GLU A 42 6.15 0.60 -0.37
CA GLU A 42 6.65 -0.78 -0.47
C GLU A 42 8.13 -0.89 -0.12
N LEU A 43 8.94 0.03 -0.64
CA LEU A 43 10.38 0.06 -0.42
C LEU A 43 10.73 0.28 1.06
N ILE A 44 10.12 1.27 1.72
CA ILE A 44 10.38 1.51 3.15
C ILE A 44 9.80 0.41 4.06
N ARG A 45 8.70 -0.23 3.64
CA ARG A 45 8.16 -1.38 4.38
C ARG A 45 9.13 -2.57 4.32
N LYS A 46 9.69 -2.86 3.16
CA LYS A 46 10.74 -3.90 3.03
C LYS A 46 11.93 -3.60 3.92
N ALA A 47 12.40 -2.36 3.92
CA ALA A 47 13.49 -1.93 4.82
C ALA A 47 13.12 -2.10 6.30
N GLN A 48 11.89 -1.78 6.69
CA GLN A 48 11.39 -2.00 8.04
C GLN A 48 11.40 -3.47 8.45
N LEU A 49 11.18 -4.37 7.50
CA LEU A 49 11.22 -5.82 7.69
C LEU A 49 12.62 -6.43 7.55
N ASN A 50 13.65 -5.60 7.42
CA ASN A 50 15.04 -6.02 7.16
C ASN A 50 15.21 -6.84 5.87
N LEU A 51 14.37 -6.56 4.89
CA LEU A 51 14.50 -7.10 3.54
C LEU A 51 15.24 -6.11 2.64
N THR A 52 15.76 -6.59 1.52
CA THR A 52 16.37 -5.73 0.51
C THR A 52 15.31 -4.74 -0.01
N PRO A 53 15.55 -3.42 0.08
CA PRO A 53 14.56 -2.42 -0.33
C PRO A 53 14.51 -2.27 -1.85
N GLU A 54 13.72 -3.10 -2.49
CA GLU A 54 13.50 -3.16 -3.93
C GLU A 54 12.02 -3.25 -4.24
N VAL A 55 11.63 -2.76 -5.42
CA VAL A 55 10.27 -2.86 -5.94
C VAL A 55 10.31 -3.61 -7.26
N ASP A 56 9.62 -4.75 -7.34
CA ASP A 56 9.50 -5.51 -8.58
C ASP A 56 8.37 -4.95 -9.44
N ARG A 57 8.73 -4.22 -10.48
CA ARG A 57 7.80 -3.60 -11.42
C ARG A 57 7.42 -4.49 -12.60
N THR A 58 7.98 -5.71 -12.67
CA THR A 58 7.66 -6.67 -13.72
C THR A 58 6.46 -7.54 -13.39
N LYS A 59 6.07 -7.61 -12.10
CA LYS A 59 4.91 -8.39 -11.65
C LYS A 59 3.61 -7.74 -12.08
N ALA A 60 2.73 -8.54 -12.69
CA ALA A 60 1.34 -8.17 -12.85
C ALA A 60 0.60 -8.27 -11.51
N PHE A 61 -0.47 -7.49 -11.36
CA PHE A 61 -1.25 -7.41 -10.12
C PHE A 61 -1.64 -8.77 -9.54
N ASN A 62 -2.02 -9.74 -10.36
CA ASN A 62 -2.50 -11.06 -9.94
C ASN A 62 -1.42 -12.15 -9.90
N GLU A 63 -0.16 -11.82 -10.11
CA GLU A 63 0.95 -12.77 -10.12
C GLU A 63 1.62 -12.98 -8.76
N GLY A 64 1.35 -12.10 -7.79
CA GLY A 64 1.93 -12.20 -6.46
C GLY A 64 1.52 -11.07 -5.53
N CYS A 65 2.22 -10.97 -4.41
CA CYS A 65 2.08 -9.90 -3.43
C CYS A 65 3.26 -8.93 -3.54
N ASP A 66 3.12 -7.74 -2.95
CA ASP A 66 4.22 -6.76 -2.92
C ASP A 66 5.44 -7.29 -2.15
N ILE A 67 5.21 -8.03 -1.07
CA ILE A 67 6.26 -8.65 -0.26
C ILE A 67 5.99 -10.15 -0.18
N GLU A 68 6.64 -10.92 -1.04
CA GLU A 68 6.42 -12.37 -1.18
C GLU A 68 6.74 -13.17 0.08
N GLU A 69 7.82 -12.81 0.78
CA GLU A 69 8.30 -13.51 1.98
C GLU A 69 7.24 -13.54 3.08
N TYR A 70 6.35 -12.57 3.09
CA TYR A 70 5.28 -12.44 4.09
C TYR A 70 3.88 -12.57 3.50
N LYS A 71 3.77 -12.76 2.19
CA LYS A 71 2.51 -12.69 1.45
C LYS A 71 1.70 -11.44 1.81
N GLU A 72 2.41 -10.30 1.83
CA GLU A 72 1.90 -9.01 2.26
C GLU A 72 1.64 -8.09 1.07
N SER A 73 0.46 -7.48 1.04
CA SER A 73 0.14 -6.39 0.14
C SER A 73 0.29 -5.06 0.88
N VAL A 74 1.04 -4.14 0.30
CA VAL A 74 1.33 -2.82 0.87
C VAL A 74 0.40 -1.78 0.27
N LYS A 75 -0.23 -1.00 1.13
CA LYS A 75 -1.12 0.11 0.77
C LYS A 75 -0.65 1.39 1.43
N SER A 76 -0.89 2.50 0.76
CA SER A 76 -0.64 3.83 1.29
C SER A 76 -1.81 4.74 0.93
N ALA A 77 -1.73 6.03 1.28
CA ALA A 77 -2.75 6.99 0.87
C ALA A 77 -2.98 6.93 -0.65
N ARG A 78 -4.23 6.97 -1.07
CA ARG A 78 -4.67 6.89 -2.47
C ARG A 78 -4.44 5.52 -3.15
N ALA A 79 -4.36 4.45 -2.37
CA ALA A 79 -4.31 3.12 -2.94
C ALA A 79 -5.59 2.82 -3.76
N ASP A 80 -5.40 2.26 -4.94
CA ASP A 80 -6.49 1.78 -5.78
C ASP A 80 -6.59 0.26 -5.68
N PHE A 81 -7.82 -0.24 -5.65
CA PHE A 81 -8.10 -1.64 -5.86
C PHE A 81 -8.38 -1.84 -7.35
N THR A 82 -7.47 -2.51 -8.01
CA THR A 82 -7.63 -2.85 -9.42
C THR A 82 -7.69 -4.36 -9.57
N GLY A 83 -8.51 -4.85 -10.48
CA GLY A 83 -8.68 -6.27 -10.70
C GLY A 83 -9.53 -6.53 -11.94
N VAL A 84 -10.02 -7.74 -12.09
CA VAL A 84 -10.97 -8.05 -13.16
C VAL A 84 -12.35 -7.53 -12.78
N TYR A 85 -12.87 -6.64 -13.60
CA TYR A 85 -14.16 -5.98 -13.39
C TYR A 85 -15.27 -6.79 -14.05
N LEU A 86 -15.86 -7.69 -13.29
CA LEU A 86 -16.96 -8.54 -13.73
C LEU A 86 -18.27 -8.08 -13.07
N GLY A 87 -18.73 -6.90 -13.43
CA GLY A 87 -19.96 -6.34 -12.89
C GLY A 87 -19.85 -4.83 -12.69
N ASP A 88 -21.00 -4.21 -12.40
CA ASP A 88 -21.14 -2.76 -12.29
C ASP A 88 -21.38 -2.29 -10.86
N ASP A 89 -21.67 -3.20 -9.95
CA ASP A 89 -21.89 -2.86 -8.54
C ASP A 89 -20.65 -3.06 -7.68
N TYR A 90 -20.62 -2.35 -6.56
CA TYR A 90 -19.51 -2.33 -5.61
C TYR A 90 -19.18 -3.73 -5.07
N GLU A 91 -20.21 -4.52 -4.71
CA GLU A 91 -19.99 -5.84 -4.09
C GLU A 91 -19.38 -6.84 -5.07
N THR A 92 -19.80 -6.82 -6.31
CA THR A 92 -19.24 -7.70 -7.35
C THR A 92 -17.76 -7.38 -7.60
N ILE A 93 -17.42 -6.11 -7.74
CA ILE A 93 -16.03 -5.67 -7.94
C ILE A 93 -15.18 -6.02 -6.73
N TRP A 94 -15.71 -5.80 -5.52
CA TRP A 94 -15.07 -6.12 -4.27
C TRP A 94 -14.74 -7.60 -4.14
N ASN A 95 -15.73 -8.46 -4.40
CA ASN A 95 -15.55 -9.91 -4.33
C ASN A 95 -14.55 -10.40 -5.37
N ASN A 96 -14.59 -9.90 -6.59
CA ASN A 96 -13.64 -10.25 -7.65
C ASN A 96 -12.21 -9.86 -7.26
N TYR A 97 -12.01 -8.70 -6.67
CA TYR A 97 -10.70 -8.28 -6.18
C TYR A 97 -10.13 -9.29 -5.18
N PHE A 98 -10.90 -9.63 -4.13
CA PHE A 98 -10.40 -10.51 -3.08
C PHE A 98 -10.28 -11.98 -3.48
N GLN A 99 -10.97 -12.42 -4.52
CA GLN A 99 -10.75 -13.76 -5.09
C GLN A 99 -9.43 -13.86 -5.85
N GLN A 100 -8.95 -12.78 -6.42
CA GLN A 100 -7.72 -12.75 -7.22
C GLN A 100 -6.49 -12.38 -6.42
N ASP A 101 -6.64 -11.65 -5.33
CA ASP A 101 -5.53 -11.22 -4.51
C ASP A 101 -4.93 -12.40 -3.75
N LYS A 102 -3.62 -12.57 -3.88
CA LYS A 102 -2.85 -13.64 -3.25
C LYS A 102 -2.28 -13.27 -1.89
N ALA A 103 -2.52 -12.06 -1.43
CA ALA A 103 -2.04 -11.60 -0.14
C ALA A 103 -2.79 -12.30 1.01
N GLU A 104 -2.05 -12.68 2.03
CA GLU A 104 -2.57 -13.23 3.27
C GLU A 104 -2.63 -12.21 4.39
N ARG A 105 -1.89 -11.09 4.23
CA ARG A 105 -1.94 -9.94 5.12
C ARG A 105 -1.75 -8.63 4.35
N TYR A 106 -2.11 -7.55 5.00
CA TYR A 106 -2.06 -6.21 4.43
C TYR A 106 -1.38 -5.27 5.39
N SER A 107 -0.64 -4.30 4.85
CA SER A 107 -0.12 -3.20 5.65
C SER A 107 -0.51 -1.87 5.04
N TYR A 108 -1.01 -0.96 5.87
CA TYR A 108 -1.20 0.43 5.49
C TYR A 108 -0.04 1.24 6.05
N ILE A 109 0.68 1.92 5.18
CA ILE A 109 1.95 2.57 5.50
C ILE A 109 1.79 4.08 5.48
N THR A 110 2.26 4.71 6.54
CA THR A 110 2.48 6.16 6.59
C THR A 110 3.89 6.45 7.04
N TRP A 111 4.41 7.60 6.68
CA TRP A 111 5.76 8.02 7.07
C TRP A 111 5.88 9.53 7.17
N ASP A 112 6.84 9.97 7.95
CA ASP A 112 7.34 11.33 8.00
C ASP A 112 8.84 11.37 7.68
N ASN A 113 9.55 12.42 8.07
CA ASN A 113 10.98 12.53 7.78
C ASN A 113 11.86 11.56 8.60
N GLU A 114 11.34 10.98 9.68
CA GLU A 114 12.12 10.17 10.61
C GLU A 114 11.59 8.75 10.74
N ASN A 115 10.29 8.58 10.76
CA ASN A 115 9.64 7.33 11.12
C ASN A 115 8.76 6.77 10.01
N VAL A 116 8.70 5.46 9.94
CA VAL A 116 7.70 4.71 9.18
C VAL A 116 6.76 4.02 10.17
N ILE A 117 5.47 4.12 9.90
CA ILE A 117 4.40 3.52 10.71
C ILE A 117 3.63 2.57 9.81
N SER A 118 3.60 1.31 10.21
CA SER A 118 2.87 0.26 9.49
C SER A 118 1.73 -0.27 10.36
N TYR A 119 0.52 -0.27 9.80
CA TYR A 119 -0.65 -0.92 10.38
C TYR A 119 -0.83 -2.26 9.68
N VAL A 120 -0.45 -3.34 10.35
CA VAL A 120 -0.45 -4.69 9.79
C VAL A 120 -1.76 -5.38 10.16
N MET A 121 -2.46 -5.85 9.15
CA MET A 121 -3.84 -6.38 9.22
C MET A 121 -3.93 -7.76 8.60
N THR A 122 -4.79 -8.58 9.16
CA THR A 122 -5.31 -9.77 8.48
C THR A 122 -6.16 -9.35 7.28
N THR A 123 -6.49 -10.27 6.40
CA THR A 123 -7.40 -10.01 5.27
C THR A 123 -8.76 -9.48 5.75
N GLU A 124 -9.31 -10.06 6.82
CA GLU A 124 -10.61 -9.61 7.36
C GLU A 124 -10.55 -8.21 7.98
N GLU A 125 -9.49 -7.90 8.71
CA GLU A 125 -9.26 -6.57 9.26
C GLU A 125 -9.09 -5.53 8.13
N PHE A 126 -8.37 -5.88 7.08
CA PHE A 126 -8.20 -5.01 5.92
C PHE A 126 -9.51 -4.78 5.17
N LYS A 127 -10.35 -5.79 5.00
CA LYS A 127 -11.69 -5.65 4.42
C LYS A 127 -12.54 -4.66 5.21
N GLU A 128 -12.53 -4.76 6.54
CA GLU A 128 -13.24 -3.82 7.40
C GLU A 128 -12.73 -2.39 7.23
N PHE A 129 -11.41 -2.20 7.27
CA PHE A 129 -10.78 -0.90 7.03
C PHE A 129 -11.14 -0.33 5.66
N ALA A 130 -10.98 -1.12 4.61
CA ALA A 130 -11.24 -0.68 3.25
C ALA A 130 -12.72 -0.32 3.04
N ARG A 131 -13.65 -1.09 3.57
CA ARG A 131 -15.08 -0.77 3.48
C ARG A 131 -15.43 0.56 4.16
N ALA A 132 -14.75 0.88 5.25
CA ALA A 132 -14.98 2.14 5.96
C ALA A 132 -14.53 3.37 5.15
N PHE A 133 -13.55 3.22 4.26
CA PHE A 133 -12.88 4.35 3.62
C PHE A 133 -12.76 4.27 2.09
N THR A 134 -13.49 3.39 1.44
CA THR A 134 -13.47 3.26 -0.01
C THR A 134 -14.84 3.52 -0.63
N SER A 135 -14.83 3.82 -1.91
CA SER A 135 -16.03 3.94 -2.72
C SER A 135 -15.77 3.45 -4.14
N LEU A 136 -16.82 2.98 -4.80
CA LEU A 136 -16.75 2.66 -6.22
C LEU A 136 -16.66 3.93 -7.04
N GLU A 137 -15.69 4.00 -7.92
CA GLU A 137 -15.58 5.07 -8.90
C GLU A 137 -16.27 4.64 -10.19
N LYS A 138 -17.47 5.21 -10.45
CA LYS A 138 -18.35 4.80 -11.55
C LYS A 138 -17.68 4.84 -12.93
N CYS A 139 -16.87 5.88 -13.17
CA CYS A 139 -16.24 6.07 -14.49
C CYS A 139 -15.13 5.07 -14.78
N THR A 140 -14.49 4.54 -13.76
CA THR A 140 -13.31 3.66 -13.89
C THR A 140 -13.55 2.29 -13.32
N LYS A 141 -14.68 2.05 -12.67
CA LYS A 141 -14.99 0.80 -11.96
C LYS A 141 -13.89 0.38 -10.99
N ARG A 142 -13.33 1.35 -10.26
CA ARG A 142 -12.29 1.16 -9.25
C ARG A 142 -12.84 1.40 -7.86
N ILE A 143 -12.25 0.73 -6.90
CA ILE A 143 -12.45 1.02 -5.48
C ILE A 143 -11.24 1.82 -5.01
N ARG A 144 -11.47 3.00 -4.46
CA ARG A 144 -10.42 3.91 -3.99
C ARG A 144 -10.65 4.35 -2.55
N PHE A 145 -9.56 4.59 -1.83
CA PHE A 145 -9.62 5.37 -0.59
C PHE A 145 -9.96 6.83 -0.91
N ARG A 146 -11.09 7.29 -0.37
CA ARG A 146 -11.63 8.63 -0.68
C ARG A 146 -11.73 9.56 0.52
N THR A 147 -11.15 9.20 1.63
CA THR A 147 -11.19 10.03 2.81
C THR A 147 -9.83 10.62 3.13
N GLU A 148 -9.81 11.63 3.97
CA GLU A 148 -8.58 12.22 4.45
C GLU A 148 -7.78 11.23 5.28
N THR A 149 -6.47 11.18 5.07
CA THR A 149 -5.53 10.34 5.82
C THR A 149 -5.70 10.47 7.33
N LYS A 150 -6.02 11.68 7.82
CA LYS A 150 -6.23 11.95 9.24
C LYS A 150 -7.38 11.12 9.85
N LYS A 151 -8.49 10.99 9.14
CA LYS A 151 -9.62 10.16 9.58
C LYS A 151 -9.27 8.68 9.59
N MET A 152 -8.56 8.24 8.58
CA MET A 152 -8.07 6.87 8.46
C MET A 152 -7.11 6.53 9.62
N LEU A 153 -6.17 7.41 9.92
CA LEU A 153 -5.22 7.22 11.02
C LEU A 153 -5.91 7.20 12.39
N LYS A 154 -6.92 8.03 12.59
CA LYS A 154 -7.72 8.00 13.83
C LYS A 154 -8.42 6.64 14.00
N TRP A 155 -9.01 6.12 12.95
CA TRP A 155 -9.68 4.82 12.95
C TRP A 155 -8.69 3.68 13.23
N LEU A 156 -7.55 3.69 12.55
CA LEU A 156 -6.48 2.70 12.71
C LEU A 156 -5.90 2.74 14.13
N ASN A 157 -5.59 3.91 14.65
CA ASN A 157 -5.02 4.06 16.00
C ASN A 157 -5.99 3.63 17.11
N ALA A 158 -7.29 3.75 16.88
CA ALA A 158 -8.29 3.26 17.84
C ALA A 158 -8.34 1.73 17.95
N ARG A 159 -7.90 1.02 16.91
CA ARG A 159 -7.97 -0.45 16.79
C ARG A 159 -6.63 -1.14 16.93
N ALA A 160 -5.55 -0.47 16.58
CA ALA A 160 -4.20 -1.05 16.60
C ALA A 160 -3.67 -1.20 18.03
N LYS A 161 -2.92 -2.25 18.23
CA LYS A 161 -2.25 -2.54 19.49
C LYS A 161 -0.74 -2.38 19.38
#